data_194bbb35c91e5820e7dc4b053dc03ac2
#
_entry.id   194bbb35c91e5820e7dc4b053dc03ac2
#
_cell.length_a   1.000
_cell.length_b   1.000
_cell.length_c   1.000
_cell.angle_alpha   90.00
_cell.angle_beta   90.00
_cell.angle_gamma   90.00
#
_symmetry.space_group_name_H-M   'P 1'
#
loop_
_entity.id
_entity.type
_entity.pdbx_description
1 polymer ?
#
loop_
_entity_poly.entity_id
_entity_poly.type
_entity_poly.pdbx_seq_one_letter_code
_entity_poly.pdbx_strand_id
1 'polypeptide(L)'
;TTIFDFKKEYWQDDQNYCKQVGTKPDGEHIYIKGRVISSDESGNVFKSIVIQDETAALAFSVNAYNLFLDHRVGQEVVVDLTGMYVGKYNNLMQMGWPDEYQDGLQTTFMSPEFFKAHVENNGMPDPSKVIVHQLDAISDIPNGTDGLIEWQSQLVRCNNVTFVPKANPNEASELVTTFGIYKTNMNQGLLLAGQELTLRVSGYADFVNEKMPTDPCDATFLLSYFGTGWQFMLMNTSDIENVGNPTLPKGTKENPWTVADAISEISEGATPQGWTAGYIVGTVAPSVTEVTSNADIEWGADATLASTVVIAPAADCTDFSQCIIVPLPVGSTMRNLVAL
;
A
#
# COMPACT_ATOMS: atom_id res chain seq x y z
N THR A 1 19.48 -11.67 7.31
CA THR A 1 18.64 -11.93 6.15
C THR A 1 17.63 -10.78 5.97
N THR A 2 17.09 -10.59 4.79
CA THR A 2 15.97 -9.66 4.58
C THR A 2 14.66 -10.27 5.09
N ILE A 3 13.68 -9.43 5.41
CA ILE A 3 12.36 -9.91 5.84
C ILE A 3 11.67 -10.68 4.72
N PHE A 4 11.79 -10.22 3.46
CA PHE A 4 11.24 -10.93 2.30
C PHE A 4 11.83 -12.33 2.15
N ASP A 5 13.15 -12.46 2.16
CA ASP A 5 13.83 -13.77 2.03
C ASP A 5 13.45 -14.71 3.17
N PHE A 6 13.42 -14.19 4.41
CA PHE A 6 12.95 -14.97 5.56
C PHE A 6 11.51 -15.46 5.38
N LYS A 7 10.60 -14.57 5.02
CA LYS A 7 9.21 -14.94 4.79
C LYS A 7 9.09 -15.97 3.66
N LYS A 8 9.86 -15.81 2.58
CA LYS A 8 9.86 -16.73 1.44
C LYS A 8 10.39 -18.11 1.80
N GLU A 9 11.47 -18.19 2.58
CA GLU A 9 12.05 -19.46 3.05
C GLU A 9 11.08 -20.26 3.93
N TYR A 10 10.34 -19.54 4.79
CA TYR A 10 9.42 -20.17 5.75
C TYR A 10 7.96 -20.23 5.27
N TRP A 11 7.65 -19.73 4.08
CA TRP A 11 6.29 -19.74 3.54
C TRP A 11 5.77 -21.16 3.33
N GLN A 12 4.52 -21.39 3.73
CA GLN A 12 3.73 -22.58 3.40
C GLN A 12 2.37 -22.13 2.87
N ASP A 13 1.77 -22.92 1.98
CA ASP A 13 0.47 -22.56 1.39
C ASP A 13 -0.71 -22.81 2.34
N ASP A 14 -0.46 -23.54 3.43
CA ASP A 14 -1.48 -23.75 4.46
C ASP A 14 -1.98 -22.43 5.03
N GLN A 15 -3.30 -22.38 5.31
CA GLN A 15 -3.94 -21.21 5.92
C GLN A 15 -3.46 -20.96 7.35
N ASN A 16 -3.17 -22.05 8.06
CA ASN A 16 -2.63 -22.03 9.42
C ASN A 16 -1.49 -23.05 9.51
N TYR A 17 -0.38 -22.62 10.04
CA TYR A 17 0.75 -23.48 10.41
C TYR A 17 1.61 -22.77 11.44
N CYS A 18 2.46 -23.50 12.14
CA CYS A 18 3.50 -22.94 12.99
C CYS A 18 4.70 -23.88 13.03
N LYS A 19 5.90 -23.34 12.88
CA LYS A 19 7.15 -24.08 13.00
C LYS A 19 8.23 -23.26 13.66
N GLN A 20 9.18 -23.93 14.30
CA GLN A 20 10.32 -23.26 14.92
C GLN A 20 11.37 -22.86 13.89
N VAL A 21 11.93 -21.68 14.05
CA VAL A 21 13.05 -21.17 13.26
C VAL A 21 14.34 -21.82 13.76
N GLY A 22 15.03 -22.52 12.87
CA GLY A 22 16.34 -23.13 13.15
C GLY A 22 17.50 -22.15 13.00
N THR A 23 18.71 -22.68 13.04
CA THR A 23 19.93 -21.98 12.65
C THR A 23 20.17 -22.09 11.16
N LYS A 24 21.06 -21.27 10.61
CA LYS A 24 21.60 -21.45 9.26
C LYS A 24 22.36 -22.79 9.16
N PRO A 25 22.65 -23.29 7.93
CA PRO A 25 23.39 -24.54 7.73
C PRO A 25 24.78 -24.57 8.36
N ASP A 26 25.43 -23.40 8.55
CA ASP A 26 26.71 -23.23 9.22
C ASP A 26 26.61 -23.13 10.75
N GLY A 27 25.38 -23.19 11.31
CA GLY A 27 25.10 -23.08 12.73
C GLY A 27 24.92 -21.65 13.23
N GLU A 28 25.05 -20.63 12.37
CA GLU A 28 24.79 -19.24 12.75
C GLU A 28 23.32 -18.95 12.98
N HIS A 29 23.04 -17.98 13.85
CA HIS A 29 21.69 -17.48 14.08
C HIS A 29 21.15 -16.69 12.87
N ILE A 30 19.83 -16.68 12.75
CA ILE A 30 19.11 -15.91 11.75
C ILE A 30 18.65 -14.60 12.37
N TYR A 31 19.17 -13.48 11.86
CA TYR A 31 18.78 -12.13 12.29
C TYR A 31 18.08 -11.37 11.19
N ILE A 32 17.09 -10.59 11.58
CA ILE A 32 16.57 -9.48 10.78
C ILE A 32 16.88 -8.15 11.44
N LYS A 33 16.99 -7.11 10.62
CA LYS A 33 17.13 -5.73 11.06
C LYS A 33 16.04 -4.92 10.34
N GLY A 34 15.30 -4.14 11.09
CA GLY A 34 14.23 -3.34 10.50
C GLY A 34 13.76 -2.25 11.45
N ARG A 35 12.66 -1.58 11.06
CA ARG A 35 12.02 -0.53 11.85
C ARG A 35 10.64 -0.92 12.29
N VAL A 36 10.31 -0.54 13.50
CA VAL A 36 8.93 -0.65 14.00
C VAL A 36 8.05 0.34 13.24
N ILE A 37 6.97 -0.16 12.65
CA ILE A 37 6.04 0.63 11.85
C ILE A 37 4.62 0.65 12.40
N SER A 38 4.34 -0.11 13.45
CA SER A 38 3.02 -0.17 14.09
C SER A 38 3.03 0.41 15.50
N SER A 39 1.86 0.83 15.96
CA SER A 39 1.61 1.24 17.34
C SER A 39 0.32 0.57 17.82
N ASP A 40 0.38 -0.01 19.01
CA ASP A 40 -0.77 -0.57 19.73
C ASP A 40 -1.43 0.44 20.70
N GLU A 41 -1.03 1.72 20.64
CA GLU A 41 -1.47 2.77 21.54
C GLU A 41 -3.00 2.94 21.55
N SER A 42 -3.62 2.99 20.35
CA SER A 42 -5.06 3.15 20.22
C SER A 42 -5.86 1.85 20.53
N GLY A 43 -5.19 0.71 20.61
CA GLY A 43 -5.85 -0.59 20.81
C GLY A 43 -6.49 -1.19 19.56
N ASN A 44 -6.40 -0.55 18.37
CA ASN A 44 -6.86 -1.15 17.12
C ASN A 44 -5.87 -2.20 16.61
N VAL A 45 -4.58 -1.91 16.65
CA VAL A 45 -3.52 -2.93 16.57
C VAL A 45 -3.40 -3.56 17.95
N PHE A 46 -3.63 -4.87 18.04
CA PHE A 46 -3.79 -5.55 19.32
C PHE A 46 -2.77 -6.65 19.51
N LYS A 47 -1.99 -6.55 20.60
CA LYS A 47 -0.96 -7.55 20.96
C LYS A 47 -0.05 -7.91 19.79
N SER A 48 0.32 -6.92 19.02
CA SER A 48 1.12 -7.08 17.82
C SER A 48 2.06 -5.90 17.64
N ILE A 49 3.26 -6.19 17.17
CA ILE A 49 4.22 -5.21 16.71
C ILE A 49 4.69 -5.62 15.31
N VAL A 50 4.83 -4.66 14.43
CA VAL A 50 5.26 -4.91 13.04
C VAL A 50 6.61 -4.26 12.80
N ILE A 51 7.51 -5.02 12.22
CA ILE A 51 8.86 -4.62 11.85
C ILE A 51 9.00 -4.69 10.34
N GLN A 52 9.54 -3.64 9.75
CA GLN A 52 9.71 -3.46 8.30
C GLN A 52 11.19 -3.26 7.97
N ASP A 53 11.65 -3.87 6.89
CA ASP A 53 12.85 -3.48 6.17
C ASP A 53 12.51 -2.94 4.77
N GLU A 54 13.47 -2.75 3.91
CA GLU A 54 13.28 -2.25 2.54
C GLU A 54 12.57 -3.26 1.63
N THR A 55 12.40 -4.52 2.06
CA THR A 55 11.91 -5.62 1.23
C THR A 55 10.52 -6.11 1.61
N ALA A 56 10.17 -6.09 2.89
CA ALA A 56 8.89 -6.55 3.40
C ALA A 56 8.64 -6.09 4.85
N ALA A 57 7.50 -6.48 5.40
CA ALA A 57 7.18 -6.31 6.81
C ALA A 57 6.76 -7.64 7.45
N LEU A 58 7.03 -7.78 8.75
CA LEU A 58 6.73 -8.97 9.54
C LEU A 58 6.07 -8.60 10.85
N ALA A 59 4.90 -9.17 11.11
CA ALA A 59 4.19 -9.01 12.37
C ALA A 59 4.72 -9.99 13.43
N PHE A 60 4.79 -9.52 14.67
CA PHE A 60 5.10 -10.31 15.86
C PHE A 60 3.90 -10.27 16.78
N SER A 61 3.32 -11.43 17.04
CA SER A 61 2.17 -11.60 17.92
C SER A 61 2.65 -11.81 19.36
N VAL A 62 2.44 -10.81 20.23
CA VAL A 62 3.03 -10.75 21.58
C VAL A 62 1.91 -10.53 22.61
N ASN A 63 1.85 -11.34 23.64
CA ASN A 63 0.83 -11.24 24.71
C ASN A 63 1.10 -10.06 25.66
N ALA A 64 1.20 -8.87 25.11
CA ALA A 64 1.44 -7.64 25.85
C ALA A 64 0.55 -6.49 25.33
N TYR A 65 0.35 -5.51 26.20
CA TYR A 65 -0.23 -4.21 25.87
C TYR A 65 0.84 -3.14 25.95
N ASN A 66 0.63 -2.04 25.26
CA ASN A 66 1.52 -0.88 25.27
C ASN A 66 2.95 -1.20 24.78
N LEU A 67 3.07 -2.08 23.80
CA LEU A 67 4.35 -2.37 23.13
C LEU A 67 5.01 -1.11 22.57
N PHE A 68 4.20 -0.10 22.20
CA PHE A 68 4.65 1.19 21.69
C PHE A 68 5.50 1.99 22.69
N LEU A 69 5.42 1.72 23.99
CA LEU A 69 6.25 2.38 25.01
C LEU A 69 7.72 1.92 24.94
N ASP A 70 7.92 0.62 24.68
CA ASP A 70 9.26 0.02 24.59
C ASP A 70 9.84 0.12 23.16
N HIS A 71 8.97 0.07 22.14
CA HIS A 71 9.34 0.03 20.74
C HIS A 71 8.47 1.01 19.93
N ARG A 72 8.86 2.27 19.87
CA ARG A 72 8.13 3.34 19.20
C ARG A 72 8.22 3.21 17.68
N VAL A 73 7.22 3.74 16.99
CA VAL A 73 7.29 3.86 15.52
C VAL A 73 8.58 4.58 15.11
N GLY A 74 9.28 4.02 14.14
CA GLY A 74 10.59 4.50 13.70
C GLY A 74 11.78 3.91 14.47
N GLN A 75 11.57 3.17 15.56
CA GLN A 75 12.65 2.47 16.28
C GLN A 75 13.27 1.41 15.38
N GLU A 76 14.56 1.53 15.11
CA GLU A 76 15.31 0.45 14.49
C GLU A 76 15.56 -0.66 15.52
N VAL A 77 15.31 -1.90 15.12
CA VAL A 77 15.52 -3.08 15.95
C VAL A 77 16.29 -4.15 15.21
N VAL A 78 17.03 -4.94 15.97
CA VAL A 78 17.63 -6.19 15.52
C VAL A 78 16.91 -7.32 16.25
N VAL A 79 16.47 -8.33 15.52
CA VAL A 79 15.74 -9.47 16.06
C VAL A 79 16.49 -10.75 15.74
N ASP A 80 16.81 -11.52 16.77
CA ASP A 80 17.25 -12.91 16.63
C ASP A 80 16.03 -13.80 16.44
N LEU A 81 15.82 -14.29 15.24
CA LEU A 81 14.70 -15.15 14.91
C LEU A 81 14.93 -16.61 15.30
N THR A 82 16.18 -17.00 15.53
CA THR A 82 16.54 -18.39 15.86
C THR A 82 15.89 -18.83 17.17
N GLY A 83 15.20 -19.95 17.13
CA GLY A 83 14.45 -20.47 18.28
C GLY A 83 13.05 -19.90 18.44
N MET A 84 12.73 -18.79 17.76
CA MET A 84 11.37 -18.28 17.67
C MET A 84 10.49 -19.18 16.79
N TYR A 85 9.20 -18.86 16.73
CA TYR A 85 8.24 -19.59 15.91
C TYR A 85 7.63 -18.68 14.86
N VAL A 86 7.57 -19.16 13.62
CA VAL A 86 6.96 -18.49 12.47
C VAL A 86 5.84 -19.35 11.91
N GLY A 87 4.80 -18.72 11.43
CA GLY A 87 3.69 -19.44 10.81
C GLY A 87 2.61 -18.51 10.32
N LYS A 88 1.40 -19.04 10.19
CA LYS A 88 0.24 -18.28 9.76
C LYS A 88 -0.91 -18.42 10.75
N TYR A 89 -1.66 -17.34 10.83
CA TYR A 89 -2.99 -17.29 11.40
C TYR A 89 -3.96 -16.76 10.34
N ASN A 90 -4.87 -17.61 9.86
CA ASN A 90 -5.81 -17.28 8.79
C ASN A 90 -5.15 -16.59 7.58
N ASN A 91 -4.07 -17.19 7.09
CA ASN A 91 -3.25 -16.72 5.96
C ASN A 91 -2.37 -15.48 6.22
N LEU A 92 -2.45 -14.82 7.36
CA LEU A 92 -1.48 -13.80 7.74
C LEU A 92 -0.22 -14.46 8.28
N MET A 93 0.91 -14.25 7.62
CA MET A 93 2.20 -14.74 8.10
C MET A 93 2.72 -13.84 9.22
N GLN A 94 3.10 -14.46 10.33
CA GLN A 94 3.58 -13.75 11.52
C GLN A 94 4.52 -14.61 12.36
N MET A 95 5.32 -13.94 13.20
CA MET A 95 6.00 -14.57 14.33
C MET A 95 5.01 -14.72 15.49
N GLY A 96 5.07 -15.84 16.20
CA GLY A 96 4.14 -16.08 17.31
C GLY A 96 4.59 -17.24 18.18
N TRP A 97 3.65 -17.89 18.83
CA TRP A 97 3.84 -19.11 19.60
C TRP A 97 2.95 -20.21 19.01
N PRO A 98 3.37 -21.49 19.03
CA PRO A 98 2.55 -22.57 18.51
C PRO A 98 1.29 -22.78 19.38
N ASP A 99 0.16 -22.97 18.74
CA ASP A 99 -1.12 -23.28 19.32
C ASP A 99 -1.81 -24.37 18.50
N GLU A 100 -2.52 -25.27 19.15
CA GLU A 100 -3.25 -26.32 18.47
C GLU A 100 -4.43 -25.75 17.68
N TYR A 101 -4.56 -26.17 16.43
CA TYR A 101 -5.66 -25.79 15.56
C TYR A 101 -6.02 -26.95 14.63
N GLN A 102 -7.24 -27.51 14.80
CA GLN A 102 -7.69 -28.70 14.07
C GLN A 102 -6.67 -29.85 14.24
N ASP A 103 -6.17 -30.42 13.13
CA ASP A 103 -5.17 -31.50 13.13
C ASP A 103 -3.72 -30.98 13.02
N GLY A 104 -3.49 -29.69 13.25
CA GLY A 104 -2.18 -29.04 13.09
C GLY A 104 -1.92 -27.93 14.08
N LEU A 105 -1.11 -26.98 13.66
CA LEU A 105 -0.71 -25.82 14.46
C LEU A 105 -1.06 -24.51 13.75
N GLN A 106 -1.27 -23.48 14.54
CA GLN A 106 -1.31 -22.07 14.11
C GLN A 106 -0.40 -21.24 14.99
N THR A 107 -0.19 -19.97 14.64
CA THR A 107 0.49 -19.02 15.53
C THR A 107 -0.51 -18.37 16.48
N THR A 108 -0.13 -18.24 17.74
CA THR A 108 -0.79 -17.42 18.75
C THR A 108 0.20 -16.43 19.37
N PHE A 109 -0.13 -15.81 20.49
CA PHE A 109 0.72 -14.83 21.15
C PHE A 109 1.90 -15.50 21.86
N MET A 110 3.13 -15.02 21.59
CA MET A 110 4.30 -15.36 22.41
C MET A 110 4.30 -14.56 23.71
N SER A 111 5.04 -15.02 24.72
CA SER A 111 5.18 -14.25 25.96
C SER A 111 6.02 -12.98 25.74
N PRO A 112 5.75 -11.89 26.50
CA PRO A 112 6.55 -10.66 26.41
C PRO A 112 8.02 -10.88 26.74
N GLU A 113 8.32 -11.76 27.71
CA GLU A 113 9.68 -12.08 28.12
C GLU A 113 10.45 -12.78 27.00
N PHE A 114 9.79 -13.70 26.28
CA PHE A 114 10.38 -14.39 25.14
C PHE A 114 10.66 -13.42 24.00
N PHE A 115 9.71 -12.55 23.66
CA PHE A 115 9.89 -11.49 22.65
C PHE A 115 11.08 -10.57 23.04
N LYS A 116 11.09 -10.08 24.27
CA LYS A 116 12.12 -9.17 24.79
C LYS A 116 13.52 -9.77 24.80
N ALA A 117 13.64 -11.08 24.98
CA ALA A 117 14.92 -11.78 24.92
C ALA A 117 15.52 -11.86 23.49
N HIS A 118 14.70 -11.65 22.46
CA HIS A 118 15.11 -11.78 21.06
C HIS A 118 15.20 -10.44 20.31
N VAL A 119 14.72 -9.34 20.89
CA VAL A 119 14.66 -8.02 20.24
C VAL A 119 15.52 -7.02 20.96
N GLU A 120 16.39 -6.35 20.20
CA GLU A 120 17.24 -5.28 20.68
C GLU A 120 16.98 -3.98 19.92
N ASN A 121 16.74 -2.88 20.67
CA ASN A 121 16.62 -1.54 20.08
C ASN A 121 17.99 -1.02 19.66
N ASN A 122 18.07 -0.49 18.43
CA ASN A 122 19.28 0.10 17.89
C ASN A 122 19.08 1.60 17.65
N GLY A 123 19.74 2.42 18.46
CA GLY A 123 19.65 3.88 18.38
C GLY A 123 18.31 4.46 18.83
N MET A 124 18.05 5.68 18.42
CA MET A 124 16.83 6.43 18.73
C MET A 124 15.75 6.22 17.64
N PRO A 125 14.46 6.27 17.99
CA PRO A 125 13.38 6.21 17.00
C PRO A 125 13.47 7.36 15.98
N ASP A 126 13.30 7.03 14.70
CA ASP A 126 13.24 7.99 13.60
C ASP A 126 12.05 7.64 12.68
N PRO A 127 10.86 8.22 12.95
CA PRO A 127 9.66 7.95 12.15
C PRO A 127 9.79 8.38 10.68
N SER A 128 10.69 9.31 10.35
CA SER A 128 10.89 9.76 8.97
C SER A 128 11.48 8.69 8.04
N LYS A 129 12.04 7.63 8.64
CA LYS A 129 12.61 6.48 7.91
C LYS A 129 11.64 5.31 7.76
N VAL A 130 10.43 5.44 8.24
CA VAL A 130 9.37 4.46 7.99
C VAL A 130 8.94 4.55 6.54
N ILE A 131 8.88 3.41 5.87
CA ILE A 131 8.44 3.35 4.47
C ILE A 131 6.92 3.22 4.47
N VAL A 132 6.25 4.15 3.79
CA VAL A 132 4.81 4.09 3.53
C VAL A 132 4.63 3.93 2.03
N HIS A 133 4.06 2.81 1.61
CA HIS A 133 3.84 2.52 0.20
C HIS A 133 2.57 3.21 -0.29
N GLN A 134 2.63 3.87 -1.47
CA GLN A 134 1.42 4.35 -2.12
C GLN A 134 0.63 3.17 -2.67
N LEU A 135 -0.67 3.11 -2.37
CA LEU A 135 -1.59 2.12 -2.88
C LEU A 135 -2.81 2.83 -3.46
N ASP A 136 -2.85 2.92 -4.79
CA ASP A 136 -3.95 3.60 -5.50
C ASP A 136 -5.13 2.68 -5.78
N ALA A 137 -4.88 1.37 -5.94
CA ALA A 137 -5.90 0.34 -6.08
C ALA A 137 -5.39 -0.99 -5.52
N ILE A 138 -6.31 -1.86 -5.08
CA ILE A 138 -5.91 -3.19 -4.57
C ILE A 138 -5.25 -4.05 -5.66
N SER A 139 -5.55 -3.80 -6.92
CA SER A 139 -4.93 -4.45 -8.07
C SER A 139 -3.44 -4.11 -8.27
N ASP A 140 -2.93 -3.08 -7.60
CA ASP A 140 -1.50 -2.72 -7.64
C ASP A 140 -0.65 -3.70 -6.83
N ILE A 141 -1.28 -4.46 -5.92
CA ILE A 141 -0.61 -5.55 -5.23
C ILE A 141 -0.46 -6.73 -6.19
N PRO A 142 0.78 -7.19 -6.46
CA PRO A 142 0.99 -8.33 -7.34
C PRO A 142 0.25 -9.58 -6.87
N ASN A 143 -0.33 -10.31 -7.81
CA ASN A 143 -0.98 -11.58 -7.49
C ASN A 143 0.06 -12.67 -7.16
N GLY A 144 -0.36 -13.63 -6.33
CA GLY A 144 0.45 -14.78 -5.97
C GLY A 144 1.25 -14.61 -4.69
N THR A 145 2.08 -15.61 -4.41
CA THR A 145 2.79 -15.73 -3.13
C THR A 145 3.75 -14.58 -2.86
N ASP A 146 4.50 -14.13 -3.87
CA ASP A 146 5.48 -13.04 -3.68
C ASP A 146 4.76 -11.73 -3.33
N GLY A 147 3.61 -11.42 -3.94
CA GLY A 147 2.80 -10.27 -3.55
C GLY A 147 2.25 -10.35 -2.12
N LEU A 148 1.83 -11.56 -1.68
CA LEU A 148 1.40 -11.76 -0.29
C LEU A 148 2.57 -11.60 0.69
N ILE A 149 3.76 -12.11 0.36
CA ILE A 149 4.96 -11.99 1.18
C ILE A 149 5.38 -10.54 1.34
N GLU A 150 5.40 -9.78 0.25
CA GLU A 150 5.85 -8.40 0.21
C GLU A 150 4.88 -7.46 0.93
N TRP A 151 3.56 -7.60 0.66
CA TRP A 151 2.57 -6.59 1.07
C TRP A 151 1.88 -6.86 2.40
N GLN A 152 1.84 -8.10 2.89
CA GLN A 152 1.30 -8.36 4.22
C GLN A 152 2.08 -7.62 5.30
N SER A 153 1.37 -6.92 6.15
CA SER A 153 1.87 -6.12 7.28
C SER A 153 2.55 -4.80 6.91
N GLN A 154 2.52 -4.37 5.64
CA GLN A 154 3.06 -3.07 5.22
C GLN A 154 2.16 -1.91 5.64
N LEU A 155 2.75 -0.71 5.75
CA LEU A 155 2.01 0.54 5.78
C LEU A 155 1.71 1.02 4.36
N VAL A 156 0.45 1.34 4.12
CA VAL A 156 -0.01 1.84 2.83
C VAL A 156 -0.71 3.18 2.98
N ARG A 157 -0.39 4.11 2.10
CA ARG A 157 -1.11 5.36 1.91
C ARG A 157 -2.12 5.17 0.80
N CYS A 158 -3.39 5.39 1.11
CA CYS A 158 -4.48 5.38 0.14
C CYS A 158 -5.06 6.79 0.04
N ASN A 159 -5.12 7.32 -1.16
CA ASN A 159 -5.69 8.62 -1.44
C ASN A 159 -7.14 8.49 -1.93
N ASN A 160 -7.95 9.51 -1.64
CA ASN A 160 -9.33 9.58 -2.09
C ASN A 160 -10.16 8.34 -1.72
N VAL A 161 -10.07 7.93 -0.46
CA VAL A 161 -10.88 6.83 0.10
C VAL A 161 -12.17 7.36 0.74
N THR A 162 -13.19 6.52 0.78
CA THR A 162 -14.44 6.79 1.49
C THR A 162 -14.75 5.66 2.46
N PHE A 163 -15.07 5.99 3.70
CA PHE A 163 -15.53 5.02 4.69
C PHE A 163 -16.98 4.66 4.42
N VAL A 164 -17.30 3.37 4.46
CA VAL A 164 -18.65 2.85 4.16
C VAL A 164 -19.20 2.14 5.39
N PRO A 165 -20.23 2.73 6.05
CA PRO A 165 -20.88 2.11 7.20
C PRO A 165 -21.45 0.74 6.88
N LYS A 166 -21.28 -0.21 7.79
CA LYS A 166 -21.82 -1.57 7.70
C LYS A 166 -22.87 -1.82 8.78
N ALA A 167 -23.67 -2.84 8.54
CA ALA A 167 -24.72 -3.24 9.47
C ALA A 167 -24.14 -3.63 10.85
N ASN A 168 -24.83 -3.25 11.88
CA ASN A 168 -24.53 -3.68 13.25
C ASN A 168 -24.60 -5.22 13.33
N PRO A 169 -23.53 -5.93 13.72
CA PRO A 169 -23.55 -7.38 13.82
C PRO A 169 -24.57 -7.92 14.84
N ASN A 170 -25.01 -7.07 15.77
CA ASN A 170 -26.03 -7.44 16.78
C ASN A 170 -27.45 -7.00 16.36
N GLU A 171 -27.59 -6.07 15.43
CA GLU A 171 -28.85 -5.54 14.93
C GLU A 171 -28.76 -5.14 13.46
N ALA A 172 -28.97 -6.08 12.57
CA ALA A 172 -28.70 -5.96 11.13
C ALA A 172 -29.49 -4.83 10.41
N SER A 173 -30.55 -4.29 11.01
CA SER A 173 -31.33 -3.18 10.47
C SER A 173 -30.67 -1.81 10.72
N GLU A 174 -29.67 -1.73 11.57
CA GLU A 174 -28.96 -0.52 11.95
C GLU A 174 -27.59 -0.45 11.27
N LEU A 175 -27.25 0.70 10.66
CA LEU A 175 -25.92 0.96 10.14
C LEU A 175 -25.05 1.63 11.22
N VAL A 176 -23.84 1.11 11.39
CA VAL A 176 -22.86 1.67 12.32
C VAL A 176 -22.08 2.77 11.61
N THR A 177 -22.34 4.03 11.95
CA THR A 177 -21.68 5.22 11.37
C THR A 177 -20.42 5.65 12.12
N THR A 178 -20.15 5.02 13.27
CA THR A 178 -18.89 5.11 14.00
C THR A 178 -17.88 4.10 13.45
N PHE A 179 -16.61 4.20 13.85
CA PHE A 179 -15.61 3.21 13.42
C PHE A 179 -15.98 1.78 13.86
N GLY A 180 -16.65 1.63 14.98
CA GLY A 180 -17.12 0.31 15.43
C GLY A 180 -18.09 0.41 16.59
N ILE A 181 -18.20 -0.69 17.31
CA ILE A 181 -19.04 -0.83 18.53
C ILE A 181 -18.13 -1.30 19.66
N TYR A 182 -18.19 -0.64 20.79
CA TYR A 182 -17.39 -1.00 21.96
C TYR A 182 -17.57 -2.50 22.33
N LYS A 183 -16.47 -3.19 22.56
CA LYS A 183 -16.35 -4.64 22.82
C LYS A 183 -16.76 -5.56 21.67
N THR A 184 -17.03 -5.04 20.48
CA THR A 184 -17.38 -5.84 19.31
C THR A 184 -16.42 -5.54 18.17
N ASN A 185 -15.61 -6.52 17.78
CA ASN A 185 -14.78 -6.39 16.60
C ASN A 185 -15.66 -6.30 15.36
N MET A 186 -15.35 -5.35 14.48
CA MET A 186 -16.20 -5.05 13.33
C MET A 186 -15.38 -4.90 12.04
N ASN A 187 -16.00 -5.23 10.93
CA ASN A 187 -15.53 -4.92 9.60
C ASN A 187 -16.41 -3.82 9.02
N GLN A 188 -15.86 -2.63 8.87
CA GLN A 188 -16.45 -1.55 8.10
C GLN A 188 -16.02 -1.65 6.63
N GLY A 189 -16.63 -0.89 5.74
CA GLY A 189 -16.20 -0.79 4.36
C GLY A 189 -15.21 0.36 4.16
N LEU A 190 -14.32 0.18 3.19
CA LEU A 190 -13.40 1.20 2.69
C LEU A 190 -13.49 1.19 1.16
N LEU A 191 -13.96 2.26 0.56
CA LEU A 191 -14.01 2.39 -0.89
C LEU A 191 -12.69 3.00 -1.39
N LEU A 192 -11.96 2.27 -2.22
CA LEU A 192 -10.72 2.69 -2.88
C LEU A 192 -10.82 2.38 -4.37
N ALA A 193 -10.61 3.36 -5.24
CA ALA A 193 -10.66 3.21 -6.69
C ALA A 193 -11.94 2.48 -7.21
N GLY A 194 -13.09 2.74 -6.59
CA GLY A 194 -14.36 2.12 -6.95
C GLY A 194 -14.58 0.70 -6.42
N GLN A 195 -13.59 0.14 -5.71
CA GLN A 195 -13.71 -1.17 -5.07
C GLN A 195 -13.92 -1.02 -3.55
N GLU A 196 -14.90 -1.73 -3.01
CA GLU A 196 -15.11 -1.80 -1.58
C GLU A 196 -14.22 -2.87 -0.96
N LEU A 197 -13.44 -2.45 0.03
CA LEU A 197 -12.47 -3.23 0.79
C LEU A 197 -12.87 -3.30 2.26
N THR A 198 -12.21 -4.13 3.04
CA THR A 198 -12.50 -4.31 4.46
C THR A 198 -11.62 -3.41 5.32
N LEU A 199 -12.26 -2.53 6.11
CA LEU A 199 -11.63 -1.83 7.23
C LEU A 199 -11.88 -2.62 8.51
N ARG A 200 -10.83 -3.20 9.09
CA ARG A 200 -10.92 -3.95 10.35
C ARG A 200 -10.77 -3.03 11.54
N VAL A 201 -11.74 -3.06 12.44
CA VAL A 201 -11.75 -2.25 13.67
C VAL A 201 -11.93 -3.15 14.88
N SER A 202 -11.04 -2.98 15.86
CA SER A 202 -11.16 -3.60 17.18
C SER A 202 -12.26 -2.91 18.00
N GLY A 203 -13.10 -3.70 18.65
CA GLY A 203 -14.07 -3.16 19.61
C GLY A 203 -13.45 -2.50 20.85
N TYR A 204 -12.14 -2.54 20.98
CA TYR A 204 -11.37 -1.96 22.08
C TYR A 204 -10.48 -0.80 21.62
N ALA A 205 -10.56 -0.40 20.35
CA ALA A 205 -9.89 0.81 19.88
C ALA A 205 -10.44 2.03 20.64
N ASP A 206 -9.57 2.96 21.03
CA ASP A 206 -9.96 4.17 21.75
C ASP A 206 -10.90 5.06 20.93
N PHE A 207 -10.76 5.01 19.58
CA PHE A 207 -11.59 5.73 18.63
C PHE A 207 -12.85 4.96 18.17
N VAL A 208 -13.16 3.82 18.77
CA VAL A 208 -14.26 2.94 18.29
C VAL A 208 -15.61 3.66 18.19
N ASN A 209 -15.88 4.61 19.09
CA ASN A 209 -17.12 5.38 19.15
C ASN A 209 -17.04 6.70 18.35
N GLU A 210 -15.91 7.03 17.73
CA GLU A 210 -15.80 8.21 16.88
C GLU A 210 -16.54 7.99 15.56
N LYS A 211 -17.14 9.05 15.03
CA LYS A 211 -17.82 8.99 13.73
C LYS A 211 -16.79 8.87 12.61
N MET A 212 -17.03 7.98 11.68
CA MET A 212 -16.27 7.92 10.44
C MET A 212 -16.55 9.18 9.60
N PRO A 213 -15.53 9.73 8.93
CA PRO A 213 -15.74 10.77 7.92
C PRO A 213 -16.74 10.31 6.85
N THR A 214 -17.66 11.21 6.46
CA THR A 214 -18.61 10.97 5.36
C THR A 214 -18.07 11.41 4.01
N ASP A 215 -17.14 12.37 4.03
CA ASP A 215 -16.51 12.90 2.83
C ASP A 215 -15.24 12.09 2.50
N PRO A 216 -14.86 12.02 1.21
CA PRO A 216 -13.60 11.41 0.81
C PRO A 216 -12.40 12.04 1.50
N CYS A 217 -11.40 11.22 1.79
CA CYS A 217 -10.19 11.65 2.49
C CYS A 217 -8.98 10.85 2.03
N ASP A 218 -7.81 11.20 2.52
CA ASP A 218 -6.60 10.39 2.42
C ASP A 218 -6.36 9.69 3.75
N ALA A 219 -5.83 8.47 3.73
CA ALA A 219 -5.53 7.78 4.97
C ALA A 219 -4.36 6.80 4.82
N THR A 220 -3.65 6.59 5.94
CA THR A 220 -2.58 5.59 6.05
C THR A 220 -3.08 4.41 6.88
N PHE A 221 -2.87 3.21 6.37
CA PHE A 221 -3.32 1.98 6.99
C PHE A 221 -2.17 0.99 7.18
N LEU A 222 -2.25 0.19 8.22
CA LEU A 222 -1.53 -1.08 8.31
C LEU A 222 -2.32 -2.11 7.50
N LEU A 223 -1.66 -2.75 6.54
CA LEU A 223 -2.28 -3.72 5.65
C LEU A 223 -2.17 -5.12 6.24
N SER A 224 -3.28 -5.70 6.64
CA SER A 224 -3.39 -7.05 7.16
C SER A 224 -4.04 -7.98 6.13
N TYR A 225 -4.06 -9.27 6.43
CA TYR A 225 -4.68 -10.29 5.59
C TYR A 225 -5.44 -11.29 6.45
N PHE A 226 -6.65 -11.66 6.05
CA PHE A 226 -7.44 -12.64 6.78
C PHE A 226 -8.28 -13.50 5.82
N GLY A 227 -8.17 -14.81 5.96
CA GLY A 227 -8.82 -15.72 5.03
C GLY A 227 -8.27 -15.54 3.61
N THR A 228 -9.04 -14.96 2.72
CA THR A 228 -8.66 -14.71 1.33
C THR A 228 -8.65 -13.23 0.96
N GLY A 229 -8.72 -12.33 1.96
CA GLY A 229 -8.89 -10.91 1.71
C GLY A 229 -7.94 -10.00 2.48
N TRP A 230 -7.63 -8.89 1.86
CA TRP A 230 -6.89 -7.80 2.50
C TRP A 230 -7.78 -7.09 3.52
N GLN A 231 -7.20 -6.74 4.66
CA GLN A 231 -7.83 -5.92 5.69
C GLN A 231 -6.99 -4.67 5.94
N PHE A 232 -7.64 -3.53 5.95
CA PHE A 232 -7.03 -2.25 6.25
C PHE A 232 -7.29 -1.92 7.73
N MET A 233 -6.26 -1.51 8.44
CA MET A 233 -6.34 -1.18 9.86
C MET A 233 -5.78 0.21 10.09
N LEU A 234 -6.57 1.11 10.67
CA LEU A 234 -6.06 2.39 11.18
C LEU A 234 -5.27 2.13 12.47
N MET A 235 -4.11 2.72 12.60
CA MET A 235 -3.41 2.75 13.89
C MET A 235 -3.95 3.85 14.79
N ASN A 236 -4.36 4.98 14.19
CA ASN A 236 -4.98 6.09 14.89
C ASN A 236 -5.86 6.90 13.92
N THR A 237 -6.85 7.63 14.41
CA THR A 237 -7.66 8.53 13.57
C THR A 237 -6.88 9.74 13.04
N SER A 238 -5.74 10.08 13.63
CA SER A 238 -4.79 11.06 13.07
C SER A 238 -4.13 10.62 11.75
N ASP A 239 -4.24 9.33 11.40
CA ASP A 239 -3.78 8.81 10.09
C ASP A 239 -4.75 9.16 8.94
N ILE A 240 -5.89 9.77 9.26
CA ILE A 240 -6.86 10.29 8.30
C ILE A 240 -6.59 11.77 8.07
N GLU A 241 -6.42 12.16 6.83
CA GLU A 241 -6.05 13.52 6.42
C GLU A 241 -6.92 13.99 5.26
N ASN A 242 -6.91 15.29 5.01
CA ASN A 242 -7.55 15.91 3.83
C ASN A 242 -9.05 15.57 3.68
N VAL A 243 -9.79 15.45 4.77
CA VAL A 243 -11.24 15.16 4.74
C VAL A 243 -11.97 16.24 3.94
N GLY A 244 -12.74 15.84 2.93
CA GLY A 244 -13.44 16.73 1.99
C GLY A 244 -12.57 17.36 0.91
N ASN A 245 -11.25 17.14 0.95
CA ASN A 245 -10.30 17.62 -0.06
C ASN A 245 -9.18 16.59 -0.29
N PRO A 246 -9.50 15.36 -0.70
CA PRO A 246 -8.51 14.30 -0.85
C PRO A 246 -7.54 14.57 -1.98
N THR A 247 -6.36 13.96 -1.90
CA THR A 247 -5.41 13.90 -3.00
C THR A 247 -5.95 12.99 -4.09
N LEU A 248 -6.30 13.55 -5.23
CA LEU A 248 -6.81 12.76 -6.34
C LEU A 248 -5.69 11.94 -6.98
N PRO A 249 -5.94 10.67 -7.34
CA PRO A 249 -4.97 9.83 -8.02
C PRO A 249 -4.47 10.51 -9.29
N LYS A 250 -3.16 10.42 -9.53
CA LYS A 250 -2.54 10.91 -10.79
C LYS A 250 -3.09 10.15 -11.99
N GLY A 251 -3.21 10.84 -13.13
CA GLY A 251 -3.74 10.26 -14.36
C GLY A 251 -5.27 10.24 -14.45
N THR A 252 -5.97 10.81 -13.47
CA THR A 252 -7.42 11.06 -13.58
C THR A 252 -7.68 12.36 -14.33
N LYS A 253 -8.94 12.58 -14.76
CA LYS A 253 -9.33 13.82 -15.42
C LYS A 253 -9.15 15.03 -14.51
N GLU A 254 -9.40 14.87 -13.23
CA GLU A 254 -9.32 15.89 -12.18
C GLU A 254 -7.87 16.15 -11.72
N ASN A 255 -6.99 15.16 -11.86
CA ASN A 255 -5.56 15.24 -11.53
C ASN A 255 -4.73 14.53 -12.61
N PRO A 256 -4.66 15.08 -13.84
CA PRO A 256 -3.97 14.42 -14.95
C PRO A 256 -2.46 14.35 -14.70
N TRP A 257 -1.82 13.40 -15.33
CA TRP A 257 -0.37 13.37 -15.45
C TRP A 257 0.14 14.65 -16.10
N THR A 258 1.26 15.13 -15.63
CA THR A 258 2.07 16.06 -16.42
C THR A 258 2.69 15.31 -17.61
N VAL A 259 3.20 16.06 -18.59
CA VAL A 259 3.92 15.43 -19.72
C VAL A 259 5.13 14.63 -19.23
N ALA A 260 5.84 15.12 -18.22
CA ALA A 260 6.98 14.42 -17.63
C ALA A 260 6.55 13.12 -16.91
N ASP A 261 5.45 13.14 -16.15
CA ASP A 261 4.88 11.92 -15.54
C ASP A 261 4.54 10.88 -16.63
N ALA A 262 3.88 11.32 -17.72
CA ALA A 262 3.51 10.42 -18.81
C ALA A 262 4.72 9.82 -19.54
N ILE A 263 5.79 10.61 -19.75
CA ILE A 263 7.05 10.11 -20.31
C ILE A 263 7.66 9.04 -19.40
N SER A 264 7.66 9.25 -18.09
CA SER A 264 8.16 8.29 -17.10
C SER A 264 7.39 6.97 -17.16
N GLU A 265 6.06 7.03 -17.10
CA GLU A 265 5.18 5.86 -17.16
C GLU A 265 5.37 5.05 -18.46
N ILE A 266 5.51 5.72 -19.61
CA ILE A 266 5.76 5.06 -20.90
C ILE A 266 7.15 4.40 -20.93
N SER A 267 8.17 5.04 -20.37
CA SER A 267 9.54 4.54 -20.39
C SER A 267 9.75 3.33 -19.50
N GLU A 268 8.92 3.12 -18.49
CA GLU A 268 8.92 1.91 -17.63
C GLU A 268 8.28 0.69 -18.31
N GLY A 269 7.83 0.84 -19.57
CA GLY A 269 7.25 -0.26 -20.36
C GLY A 269 5.80 -0.59 -20.01
N ALA A 270 5.17 0.21 -19.17
CA ALA A 270 3.75 0.13 -18.92
C ALA A 270 2.95 0.63 -20.14
N THR A 271 1.71 0.14 -20.29
CA THR A 271 0.70 0.76 -21.16
C THR A 271 -0.34 1.46 -20.28
N PRO A 272 0.02 2.57 -19.62
CA PRO A 272 -0.86 3.21 -18.66
C PRO A 272 -2.08 3.79 -19.38
N GLN A 273 -3.25 3.62 -18.74
CA GLN A 273 -4.46 4.28 -19.18
C GLN A 273 -4.77 5.43 -18.23
N GLY A 274 -4.73 6.66 -18.73
CA GLY A 274 -4.98 7.82 -17.90
C GLY A 274 -5.08 9.11 -18.69
N TRP A 275 -5.32 10.19 -17.97
CA TRP A 275 -5.40 11.53 -18.51
C TRP A 275 -4.05 12.22 -18.38
N THR A 276 -3.62 12.89 -19.44
CA THR A 276 -2.41 13.72 -19.46
C THR A 276 -2.81 15.14 -19.85
N ALA A 277 -2.26 16.12 -19.16
CA ALA A 277 -2.42 17.53 -19.49
C ALA A 277 -1.12 18.14 -19.99
N GLY A 278 -1.24 18.93 -21.05
CA GLY A 278 -0.10 19.66 -21.65
C GLY A 278 -0.58 20.56 -22.76
N TYR A 279 0.37 21.20 -23.42
CA TYR A 279 0.13 22.11 -24.51
C TYR A 279 0.37 21.39 -25.84
N ILE A 280 -0.55 21.52 -26.80
CA ILE A 280 -0.30 21.08 -28.18
C ILE A 280 0.65 22.08 -28.83
N VAL A 281 1.85 21.62 -29.18
CA VAL A 281 2.92 22.47 -29.72
C VAL A 281 3.26 22.18 -31.18
N GLY A 282 2.69 21.12 -31.76
CA GLY A 282 2.95 20.76 -33.15
C GLY A 282 2.38 19.39 -33.51
N THR A 283 2.80 18.91 -34.66
CA THR A 283 2.49 17.58 -35.21
C THR A 283 3.76 16.93 -35.76
N VAL A 284 3.74 15.61 -35.93
CA VAL A 284 4.83 14.91 -36.63
C VAL A 284 4.83 15.29 -38.11
N ALA A 285 5.99 15.61 -38.65
CA ALA A 285 6.15 16.03 -40.05
C ALA A 285 5.70 14.92 -41.03
N PRO A 286 5.21 15.28 -42.23
CA PRO A 286 4.82 14.30 -43.24
C PRO A 286 5.96 13.34 -43.57
N SER A 287 5.63 12.06 -43.74
CA SER A 287 6.58 11.00 -44.10
C SER A 287 7.53 10.55 -42.95
N VAL A 288 7.48 11.14 -41.78
CA VAL A 288 8.22 10.69 -40.61
C VAL A 288 7.47 9.51 -39.97
N THR A 289 8.14 8.38 -39.84
CA THR A 289 7.60 7.16 -39.22
C THR A 289 8.10 6.96 -37.79
N GLU A 290 9.23 7.60 -37.44
CA GLU A 290 9.82 7.58 -36.13
C GLU A 290 10.43 8.95 -35.83
N VAL A 291 10.09 9.55 -34.71
CA VAL A 291 10.62 10.86 -34.30
C VAL A 291 11.90 10.62 -33.52
N THR A 292 12.99 11.19 -34.02
CA THR A 292 14.34 11.07 -33.47
C THR A 292 14.99 12.41 -33.16
N SER A 293 14.39 13.50 -33.66
CA SER A 293 14.93 14.86 -33.52
C SER A 293 13.83 15.91 -33.58
N ASN A 294 14.18 17.15 -33.21
CA ASN A 294 13.28 18.31 -33.33
C ASN A 294 12.88 18.61 -34.79
N ALA A 295 13.69 18.18 -35.77
CA ALA A 295 13.39 18.39 -37.19
C ALA A 295 12.27 17.50 -37.72
N ASP A 296 11.92 16.46 -36.99
CA ASP A 296 10.84 15.51 -37.31
C ASP A 296 9.46 16.04 -36.91
N ILE A 297 9.40 17.20 -36.27
CA ILE A 297 8.18 17.84 -35.76
C ILE A 297 7.96 19.17 -36.48
N GLU A 298 6.75 19.36 -36.98
CA GLU A 298 6.22 20.66 -37.40
C GLU A 298 5.71 21.41 -36.19
N TRP A 299 6.47 22.43 -35.76
CA TRP A 299 6.16 23.18 -34.54
C TRP A 299 5.20 24.34 -34.84
N GLY A 300 4.32 24.62 -33.87
CA GLY A 300 3.42 25.78 -33.91
C GLY A 300 2.18 25.62 -34.77
N ALA A 301 1.59 26.76 -35.13
CA ALA A 301 0.29 26.81 -35.78
C ALA A 301 0.32 26.41 -37.27
N ASP A 302 1.49 26.29 -37.88
CA ASP A 302 1.69 25.94 -39.30
C ASP A 302 1.72 24.41 -39.51
N ALA A 303 1.44 23.63 -38.46
CA ALA A 303 1.39 22.18 -38.49
C ALA A 303 0.32 21.69 -39.50
N THR A 304 0.70 20.85 -40.46
CA THR A 304 -0.13 20.48 -41.61
C THR A 304 -0.88 19.16 -41.47
N LEU A 305 -0.55 18.33 -40.46
CA LEU A 305 -1.14 17.03 -40.29
C LEU A 305 -2.00 16.94 -39.02
N ALA A 306 -3.20 16.37 -39.19
CA ALA A 306 -4.13 16.09 -38.11
C ALA A 306 -4.09 14.64 -37.62
N SER A 307 -3.06 13.85 -38.00
CA SER A 307 -2.95 12.44 -37.62
C SER A 307 -2.25 12.20 -36.26
N THR A 308 -1.50 13.19 -35.81
CA THR A 308 -0.78 13.19 -34.53
C THR A 308 -0.85 14.56 -33.88
N VAL A 309 -0.66 14.63 -32.59
CA VAL A 309 -0.37 15.86 -31.85
C VAL A 309 0.88 15.64 -31.00
N VAL A 310 1.70 16.69 -30.90
CA VAL A 310 2.83 16.74 -29.97
C VAL A 310 2.43 17.55 -28.78
N ILE A 311 2.47 16.93 -27.62
CA ILE A 311 2.05 17.55 -26.34
C ILE A 311 3.29 17.79 -25.48
N ALA A 312 3.46 19.03 -25.05
CA ALA A 312 4.61 19.52 -24.31
C ALA A 312 4.22 20.09 -22.93
N PRO A 313 5.17 20.21 -21.98
CA PRO A 313 4.93 20.81 -20.67
C PRO A 313 4.69 22.32 -20.71
N ALA A 314 5.12 23.01 -21.79
CA ALA A 314 4.97 24.46 -22.00
C ALA A 314 4.60 24.76 -23.43
N ALA A 315 3.86 25.85 -23.66
CA ALA A 315 3.34 26.24 -24.97
C ALA A 315 4.45 26.68 -25.97
N ASP A 316 5.60 27.08 -25.48
CA ASP A 316 6.76 27.49 -26.21
C ASP A 316 7.86 26.42 -26.34
N CYS A 317 7.58 25.22 -25.89
CA CYS A 317 8.51 24.09 -25.95
C CYS A 317 8.73 23.65 -27.39
N THR A 318 10.01 23.53 -27.78
CA THR A 318 10.47 23.05 -29.09
C THR A 318 11.54 21.95 -28.95
N ASP A 319 11.52 21.23 -27.82
CA ASP A 319 12.39 20.11 -27.52
C ASP A 319 11.59 18.82 -27.47
N PHE A 320 11.72 17.96 -28.48
CA PHE A 320 10.98 16.74 -28.63
C PHE A 320 11.20 15.74 -27.46
N SER A 321 12.38 15.82 -26.83
CA SER A 321 12.71 14.93 -25.69
C SER A 321 11.86 15.20 -24.45
N GLN A 322 11.22 16.36 -24.39
CA GLN A 322 10.29 16.76 -23.32
C GLN A 322 8.80 16.57 -23.71
N CYS A 323 8.54 15.98 -24.87
CA CYS A 323 7.20 15.88 -25.44
C CYS A 323 6.72 14.43 -25.51
N ILE A 324 5.42 14.26 -25.54
CA ILE A 324 4.78 13.00 -25.93
C ILE A 324 4.09 13.18 -27.29
N ILE A 325 4.12 12.11 -28.08
CA ILE A 325 3.48 12.06 -29.39
C ILE A 325 2.23 11.21 -29.28
N VAL A 326 1.09 11.81 -29.58
CA VAL A 326 -0.21 11.15 -29.46
C VAL A 326 -0.80 10.96 -30.85
N PRO A 327 -0.94 9.72 -31.34
CA PRO A 327 -1.63 9.44 -32.58
C PRO A 327 -3.12 9.71 -32.42
N LEU A 328 -3.73 10.33 -33.42
CA LEU A 328 -5.15 10.62 -33.47
C LEU A 328 -5.85 9.69 -34.46
N PRO A 329 -6.57 8.66 -33.98
CA PRO A 329 -7.29 7.74 -34.86
C PRO A 329 -8.29 8.44 -35.77
N VAL A 330 -8.49 7.94 -36.98
CA VAL A 330 -9.48 8.44 -37.92
C VAL A 330 -10.86 8.37 -37.31
N GLY A 331 -11.61 9.46 -37.37
CA GLY A 331 -12.96 9.56 -36.82
C GLY A 331 -13.01 9.88 -35.30
N SER A 332 -11.85 10.05 -34.64
CA SER A 332 -11.85 10.51 -33.24
C SER A 332 -12.26 11.99 -33.14
N THR A 333 -12.96 12.35 -32.07
CA THR A 333 -13.35 13.73 -31.78
C THR A 333 -12.16 14.67 -31.76
N MET A 334 -11.05 14.24 -31.17
CA MET A 334 -9.81 15.03 -31.09
C MET A 334 -9.24 15.32 -32.50
N ARG A 335 -9.21 14.32 -33.39
CA ARG A 335 -8.74 14.53 -34.76
C ARG A 335 -9.59 15.54 -35.53
N ASN A 336 -10.91 15.49 -35.32
CA ASN A 336 -11.81 16.44 -35.94
C ASN A 336 -11.66 17.87 -35.39
N LEU A 337 -11.28 18.02 -34.11
CA LEU A 337 -11.03 19.33 -33.50
C LEU A 337 -9.67 19.94 -33.94
N VAL A 338 -8.67 19.10 -34.17
CA VAL A 338 -7.31 19.56 -34.59
C VAL A 338 -7.25 19.84 -36.08
N ALA A 339 -8.14 19.24 -36.88
CA ALA A 339 -8.23 19.44 -38.33
C ALA A 339 -8.92 20.76 -38.77
N LEU A 340 -9.36 21.58 -37.82
CA LEU A 340 -9.97 22.90 -38.06
C LEU A 340 -8.95 24.00 -38.01
#